data_0d0d65407cd5541b9b5e2186d829ac5b
#
_entry.id   0d0d65407cd5541b9b5e2186d829ac5b
#
_cell.length_a   1.000
_cell.length_b   1.000
_cell.length_c   1.000
_cell.angle_alpha   90.00
_cell.angle_beta   90.00
_cell.angle_gamma   90.00
#
_symmetry.space_group_name_H-M   'P 1'
#
loop_
_entity.id
_entity.type
_entity.pdbx_description
1 polymer ?
#
loop_
_entity_poly.entity_id
_entity_poly.type
_entity_poly.pdbx_seq_one_letter_code
_entity_poly.pdbx_strand_id
1 'polypeptide(L)'
;MPLWNVYCTEGTYSSEQKRAFAEAITDIYAPEDGGPPEMAMPRFYVVVAFHDLPKDSLLVGGVPRNDFVRFSIDHIAYAMPTELREALLKFINKSIHPFVRDRGLDWEIHIDDTPRNQWTIQGMRPPDSGSDEEKRWIRENRPSKPAPSSASKN
;
A
#
# COMPACT_ATOMS: atom_id res chain seq x y z
N MET A 1 4.52 -1.71 5.83
CA MET A 1 3.40 -2.23 5.00
C MET A 1 2.39 -1.11 4.79
N PRO A 2 2.09 -0.72 3.59
CA PRO A 2 0.95 0.16 3.32
C PRO A 2 -0.33 -0.65 3.09
N LEU A 3 -1.42 -0.21 3.76
CA LEU A 3 -2.78 -0.59 3.40
C LEU A 3 -3.46 0.65 2.81
N TRP A 4 -3.92 0.53 1.59
CA TRP A 4 -4.67 1.57 0.90
C TRP A 4 -6.15 1.22 0.89
N ASN A 5 -6.96 2.07 1.49
CA ASN A 5 -8.41 2.05 1.35
C ASN A 5 -8.80 3.11 0.32
N VAL A 6 -9.37 2.68 -0.79
CA VAL A 6 -9.80 3.52 -1.91
C VAL A 6 -11.32 3.56 -1.90
N TYR A 7 -11.89 4.65 -1.41
CA TYR A 7 -13.34 4.85 -1.40
C TYR A 7 -13.76 5.61 -2.65
N CYS A 8 -14.64 5.04 -3.43
CA CYS A 8 -15.16 5.65 -4.66
C CYS A 8 -16.61 5.22 -4.91
N THR A 9 -17.31 5.93 -5.76
CA THR A 9 -18.64 5.49 -6.19
C THR A 9 -18.52 4.24 -7.07
N GLU A 10 -19.45 3.31 -6.94
CA GLU A 10 -19.54 2.12 -7.80
C GLU A 10 -19.50 2.50 -9.30
N GLY A 11 -18.74 1.71 -10.06
CA GLY A 11 -18.53 1.99 -11.49
C GLY A 11 -17.45 3.02 -11.82
N THR A 12 -16.84 3.69 -10.82
CA THR A 12 -15.71 4.61 -11.05
C THR A 12 -14.54 3.89 -11.71
N TYR A 13 -14.24 2.67 -11.31
CA TYR A 13 -13.18 1.83 -11.87
C TYR A 13 -13.71 0.46 -12.28
N SER A 14 -13.38 0.01 -13.49
CA SER A 14 -13.56 -1.39 -13.88
C SER A 14 -12.61 -2.31 -13.11
N SER A 15 -12.86 -3.61 -13.14
CA SER A 15 -11.95 -4.59 -12.51
C SER A 15 -10.53 -4.55 -13.08
N GLU A 16 -10.39 -4.24 -14.37
CA GLU A 16 -9.09 -4.08 -15.03
C GLU A 16 -8.38 -2.80 -14.55
N GLN A 17 -9.12 -1.69 -14.48
CA GLN A 17 -8.59 -0.42 -13.97
C GLN A 17 -8.17 -0.52 -12.49
N LYS A 18 -8.93 -1.25 -11.65
CA LYS A 18 -8.56 -1.53 -10.27
C LYS A 18 -7.25 -2.30 -10.17
N ARG A 19 -7.05 -3.32 -11.03
CA ARG A 19 -5.78 -4.06 -11.07
C ARG A 19 -4.61 -3.18 -11.49
N ALA A 20 -4.75 -2.42 -12.55
CA ALA A 20 -3.71 -1.49 -13.01
C ALA A 20 -3.38 -0.43 -11.95
N PHE A 21 -4.39 0.08 -11.26
CA PHE A 21 -4.20 1.05 -10.19
C PHE A 21 -3.50 0.42 -8.97
N ALA A 22 -3.91 -0.78 -8.56
CA ALA A 22 -3.26 -1.50 -7.45
C ALA A 22 -1.80 -1.84 -7.77
N GLU A 23 -1.48 -2.17 -9.02
CA GLU A 23 -0.12 -2.37 -9.50
C GLU A 23 0.70 -1.09 -9.38
N ALA A 24 0.19 0.03 -9.90
CA ALA A 24 0.86 1.32 -9.79
C ALA A 24 1.09 1.76 -8.33
N ILE A 25 0.13 1.49 -7.43
CA ILE A 25 0.30 1.71 -5.99
C ILE A 25 1.38 0.79 -5.42
N THR A 26 1.42 -0.47 -5.83
CA THR A 26 2.43 -1.43 -5.37
C THR A 26 3.84 -0.98 -5.77
N ASP A 27 4.00 -0.46 -6.98
CA ASP A 27 5.29 0.03 -7.50
C ASP A 27 5.80 1.29 -6.77
N ILE A 28 4.93 2.05 -6.11
CA ILE A 28 5.37 3.16 -5.22
C ILE A 28 6.28 2.62 -4.10
N TYR A 29 6.02 1.43 -3.59
CA TYR A 29 6.68 0.87 -2.40
C TYR A 29 7.63 -0.29 -2.72
N ALA A 30 7.34 -1.04 -3.75
CA ALA A 30 8.05 -2.25 -4.14
C ALA A 30 8.10 -2.39 -5.66
N PRO A 31 8.86 -1.52 -6.36
CA PRO A 31 8.96 -1.55 -7.81
C PRO A 31 9.54 -2.89 -8.30
N GLU A 32 9.07 -3.37 -9.48
CA GLU A 32 9.49 -4.66 -10.03
C GLU A 32 11.00 -4.72 -10.36
N ASP A 33 11.60 -3.60 -10.76
CA ASP A 33 13.03 -3.47 -11.02
C ASP A 33 13.90 -3.41 -9.75
N GLY A 34 13.26 -3.57 -8.58
CA GLY A 34 13.90 -3.67 -7.28
C GLY A 34 14.15 -2.33 -6.59
N GLY A 35 14.11 -1.21 -7.30
CA GLY A 35 14.35 0.12 -6.73
C GLY A 35 15.64 0.21 -5.88
N PRO A 36 15.82 1.29 -5.11
CA PRO A 36 16.91 1.38 -4.15
C PRO A 36 16.81 0.28 -3.08
N PRO A 37 17.91 -0.41 -2.76
CA PRO A 37 17.91 -1.49 -1.76
C PRO A 37 17.31 -1.11 -0.41
N GLU A 38 17.40 0.17 -0.04
CA GLU A 38 16.88 0.71 1.23
C GLU A 38 15.34 0.78 1.26
N MET A 39 14.70 0.73 0.11
CA MET A 39 13.24 0.75 -0.04
C MET A 39 12.67 -0.62 -0.43
N ALA A 40 13.53 -1.63 -0.61
CA ALA A 40 13.07 -2.96 -0.99
C ALA A 40 12.20 -3.57 0.11
N MET A 41 10.96 -3.88 -0.23
CA MET A 41 10.05 -4.63 0.64
C MET A 41 9.33 -5.71 -0.16
N PRO A 42 8.82 -6.77 0.49
CA PRO A 42 7.99 -7.75 -0.20
C PRO A 42 6.77 -7.11 -0.85
N ARG A 43 6.50 -7.38 -2.12
CA ARG A 43 5.32 -6.83 -2.82
C ARG A 43 4.00 -7.17 -2.13
N PHE A 44 3.90 -8.37 -1.53
CA PHE A 44 2.70 -8.77 -0.78
C PHE A 44 2.44 -7.95 0.50
N TYR A 45 3.37 -7.08 0.92
CA TYR A 45 3.12 -6.12 2.00
C TYR A 45 2.16 -5.01 1.58
N VAL A 46 2.06 -4.73 0.29
CA VAL A 46 1.17 -3.69 -0.23
C VAL A 46 -0.23 -4.28 -0.40
N VAL A 47 -1.19 -3.73 0.32
CA VAL A 47 -2.60 -4.13 0.22
C VAL A 47 -3.40 -2.95 -0.28
N VAL A 48 -4.23 -3.18 -1.31
CA VAL A 48 -5.14 -2.17 -1.85
C VAL A 48 -6.56 -2.71 -1.80
N ALA A 49 -7.43 -2.04 -1.06
CA ALA A 49 -8.84 -2.37 -0.94
C ALA A 49 -9.69 -1.28 -1.61
N PHE A 50 -10.49 -1.65 -2.61
CA PHE A 50 -11.47 -0.75 -3.21
C PHE A 50 -12.81 -0.93 -2.50
N HIS A 51 -13.36 0.19 -2.04
CA HIS A 51 -14.68 0.29 -1.42
C HIS A 51 -15.61 0.97 -2.42
N ASP A 52 -16.34 0.19 -3.19
CA ASP A 52 -17.34 0.68 -4.12
C ASP A 52 -18.60 1.07 -3.33
N LEU A 53 -18.83 2.36 -3.19
CA LEU A 53 -19.97 2.91 -2.48
C LEU A 53 -21.16 3.09 -3.42
N PRO A 54 -22.39 2.85 -2.96
CA PRO A 54 -23.56 3.18 -3.74
C PRO A 54 -23.55 4.65 -4.20
N LYS A 55 -24.15 4.93 -5.33
CA LYS A 55 -24.31 6.29 -5.84
C LYS A 55 -24.90 7.20 -4.76
N ASP A 56 -24.41 8.44 -4.68
CA ASP A 56 -24.82 9.46 -3.71
C ASP A 56 -24.52 9.13 -2.24
N SER A 57 -23.66 8.11 -1.97
CA SER A 57 -23.24 7.73 -0.61
C SER A 57 -21.93 8.38 -0.17
N LEU A 58 -21.18 8.99 -1.08
CA LEU A 58 -19.99 9.77 -0.77
C LEU A 58 -20.34 11.26 -0.85
N LEU A 59 -20.28 11.94 0.30
CA LEU A 59 -20.66 13.35 0.41
C LEU A 59 -19.46 14.19 0.84
N VAL A 60 -19.27 15.32 0.17
CA VAL A 60 -18.26 16.31 0.50
C VAL A 60 -18.98 17.63 0.84
N GLY A 61 -18.76 18.15 2.04
CA GLY A 61 -19.48 19.32 2.52
C GLY A 61 -21.00 19.16 2.56
N GLY A 62 -21.49 17.91 2.74
CA GLY A 62 -22.92 17.60 2.76
C GLY A 62 -23.56 17.41 1.37
N VAL A 63 -22.77 17.48 0.29
CA VAL A 63 -23.25 17.33 -1.09
C VAL A 63 -22.74 16.00 -1.68
N PRO A 64 -23.60 15.16 -2.29
CA PRO A 64 -23.17 13.94 -2.96
C PRO A 64 -22.15 14.23 -4.08
N ARG A 65 -21.02 13.51 -4.08
CA ARG A 65 -19.94 13.64 -5.06
C ARG A 65 -19.59 12.27 -5.62
N ASN A 66 -20.12 11.96 -6.80
CA ASN A 66 -19.84 10.69 -7.49
C ASN A 66 -18.54 10.72 -8.29
N ASP A 67 -17.91 11.87 -8.37
CA ASP A 67 -16.64 12.17 -9.05
C ASP A 67 -15.48 12.39 -8.06
N PHE A 68 -15.63 11.95 -6.82
CA PHE A 68 -14.64 12.11 -5.74
C PHE A 68 -14.09 10.77 -5.29
N VAL A 69 -12.78 10.71 -5.04
CA VAL A 69 -12.10 9.52 -4.51
C VAL A 69 -11.37 9.89 -3.22
N ARG A 70 -11.62 9.12 -2.16
CA ARG A 70 -10.92 9.29 -0.90
C ARG A 70 -9.94 8.15 -0.67
N PHE A 71 -8.71 8.51 -0.34
CA PHE A 71 -7.66 7.56 0.05
C PHE A 71 -7.39 7.68 1.55
N SER A 72 -7.51 6.56 2.27
CA SER A 72 -6.99 6.38 3.62
C SER A 72 -5.86 5.38 3.56
N ILE A 73 -4.66 5.79 3.94
CA ILE A 73 -3.45 4.99 3.82
C ILE A 73 -2.89 4.73 5.21
N ASP A 74 -2.86 3.46 5.61
CA ASP A 74 -2.19 3.06 6.86
C ASP A 74 -0.75 2.66 6.53
N HIS A 75 0.23 3.43 7.00
CA HIS A 75 1.63 3.04 6.99
C HIS A 75 1.95 2.25 8.25
N ILE A 76 2.09 0.93 8.09
CA ILE A 76 2.35 0.02 9.19
C ILE A 76 3.84 -0.25 9.30
N ALA A 77 4.37 -0.10 10.52
CA ALA A 77 5.76 -0.38 10.89
C ALA A 77 6.82 0.54 10.26
N TYR A 78 6.41 1.69 9.73
CA TYR A 78 7.35 2.67 9.20
C TYR A 78 7.06 4.05 9.79
N ALA A 79 7.91 4.51 10.70
CA ALA A 79 7.90 5.87 11.18
C ALA A 79 8.71 6.75 10.22
N MET A 80 8.02 7.39 9.28
CA MET A 80 8.69 8.29 8.34
C MET A 80 9.15 9.56 9.05
N PRO A 81 10.42 9.99 8.88
CA PRO A 81 10.88 11.30 9.33
C PRO A 81 9.98 12.41 8.81
N THR A 82 9.68 13.39 9.65
CA THR A 82 8.74 14.48 9.30
C THR A 82 9.15 15.20 8.03
N GLU A 83 10.46 15.35 7.81
CA GLU A 83 11.05 16.06 6.66
C GLU A 83 10.77 15.35 5.32
N LEU A 84 10.56 14.03 5.37
CA LEU A 84 10.28 13.22 4.17
C LEU A 84 8.79 13.07 3.88
N ARG A 85 7.92 13.39 4.82
CA ARG A 85 6.45 13.19 4.69
C ARG A 85 5.87 13.99 3.52
N GLU A 86 6.27 15.26 3.39
CA GLU A 86 5.80 16.12 2.29
C GLU A 86 6.28 15.61 0.93
N ALA A 87 7.52 15.16 0.84
CA ALA A 87 8.08 14.60 -0.38
C ALA A 87 7.36 13.31 -0.79
N LEU A 88 7.05 12.45 0.17
CA LEU A 88 6.27 11.24 -0.06
C LEU A 88 4.85 11.57 -0.56
N LEU A 89 4.16 12.51 0.08
CA LEU A 89 2.82 12.92 -0.37
C LEU A 89 2.83 13.48 -1.78
N LYS A 90 3.83 14.29 -2.14
CA LYS A 90 4.02 14.80 -3.51
C LYS A 90 4.25 13.65 -4.49
N PHE A 91 5.09 12.69 -4.13
CA PHE A 91 5.39 11.52 -4.95
C PHE A 91 4.14 10.65 -5.16
N ILE A 92 3.43 10.32 -4.07
CA ILE A 92 2.16 9.57 -4.13
C ILE A 92 1.16 10.27 -5.04
N ASN A 93 0.90 11.57 -4.80
CA ASN A 93 -0.04 12.33 -5.63
C ASN A 93 0.31 12.26 -7.12
N LYS A 94 1.60 12.44 -7.46
CA LYS A 94 2.06 12.33 -8.84
C LYS A 94 1.83 10.95 -9.43
N SER A 95 2.09 9.90 -8.67
CA SER A 95 1.96 8.50 -9.12
C SER A 95 0.52 8.10 -9.41
N ILE A 96 -0.46 8.66 -8.67
CA ILE A 96 -1.88 8.32 -8.87
C ILE A 96 -2.58 9.23 -9.89
N HIS A 97 -1.96 10.29 -10.41
CA HIS A 97 -2.58 11.22 -11.36
C HIS A 97 -3.29 10.53 -12.53
N PRO A 98 -2.73 9.47 -13.17
CA PRO A 98 -3.41 8.78 -14.27
C PRO A 98 -4.76 8.16 -13.89
N PHE A 99 -4.94 7.87 -12.61
CA PHE A 99 -6.14 7.20 -12.09
C PHE A 99 -7.17 8.17 -11.50
N VAL A 100 -6.80 9.40 -11.22
CA VAL A 100 -7.67 10.43 -10.63
C VAL A 100 -7.71 11.69 -11.48
N ARG A 101 -6.68 12.53 -11.44
CA ARG A 101 -6.64 13.83 -12.13
C ARG A 101 -6.93 13.72 -13.62
N ASP A 102 -6.23 12.81 -14.30
CA ASP A 102 -6.32 12.65 -15.76
C ASP A 102 -7.65 12.04 -16.20
N ARG A 103 -8.47 11.62 -15.23
CA ARG A 103 -9.85 11.16 -15.40
C ARG A 103 -10.89 12.20 -14.98
N GLY A 104 -10.46 13.40 -14.55
CA GLY A 104 -11.36 14.46 -14.09
C GLY A 104 -12.01 14.17 -12.73
N LEU A 105 -11.39 13.31 -11.90
CA LEU A 105 -11.86 13.02 -10.56
C LEU A 105 -11.17 13.94 -9.55
N ASP A 106 -11.91 14.42 -8.57
CA ASP A 106 -11.34 15.06 -7.38
C ASP A 106 -10.93 14.01 -6.36
N TRP A 107 -9.94 14.31 -5.51
CA TRP A 107 -9.48 13.35 -4.51
C TRP A 107 -8.87 14.02 -3.28
N GLU A 108 -8.81 13.26 -2.21
CA GLU A 108 -8.02 13.60 -1.03
C GLU A 108 -7.26 12.36 -0.52
N ILE A 109 -6.14 12.61 0.15
CA ILE A 109 -5.29 11.57 0.75
C ILE A 109 -4.99 11.95 2.19
N HIS A 110 -5.06 10.99 3.11
CA HIS A 110 -4.39 11.09 4.40
C HIS A 110 -3.62 9.79 4.69
N ILE A 111 -2.60 9.91 5.53
CA ILE A 111 -1.73 8.80 5.91
C ILE A 111 -1.71 8.73 7.44
N ASP A 112 -2.01 7.54 7.97
CA ASP A 112 -1.88 7.20 9.38
C ASP A 112 -0.70 6.25 9.58
N ASP A 113 0.00 6.40 10.71
CA ASP A 113 1.14 5.55 11.08
C ASP A 113 0.70 4.52 12.13
N THR A 114 0.91 3.23 11.87
CA THR A 114 0.69 2.15 12.83
C THR A 114 2.03 1.62 13.37
N PRO A 115 2.25 1.57 14.68
CA PRO A 115 3.46 1.04 15.27
C PRO A 115 3.72 -0.43 14.90
N ARG A 116 4.99 -0.78 14.65
CA ARG A 116 5.41 -2.12 14.23
C ARG A 116 5.00 -3.23 15.21
N ASN A 117 4.99 -2.94 16.50
CA ASN A 117 4.62 -3.91 17.53
C ASN A 117 3.12 -4.27 17.56
N GLN A 118 2.31 -3.56 16.77
CA GLN A 118 0.88 -3.82 16.60
C GLN A 118 0.57 -4.55 15.28
N TRP A 119 1.58 -5.12 14.61
CA TRP A 119 1.42 -5.75 13.31
C TRP A 119 1.91 -7.20 13.29
N THR A 120 1.09 -8.08 12.76
CA THR A 120 1.45 -9.47 12.43
C THR A 120 0.87 -9.86 11.07
N ILE A 121 1.54 -10.79 10.37
CA ILE A 121 1.06 -11.39 9.13
C ILE A 121 0.95 -12.89 9.37
N GLN A 122 -0.24 -13.46 9.23
CA GLN A 122 -0.52 -14.88 9.52
C GLN A 122 -0.01 -15.30 10.91
N GLY A 123 -0.13 -14.40 11.90
CA GLY A 123 0.35 -14.61 13.27
C GLY A 123 1.87 -14.50 13.44
N MET A 124 2.63 -14.26 12.39
CA MET A 124 4.08 -14.04 12.46
C MET A 124 4.41 -12.55 12.58
N ARG A 125 5.43 -12.23 13.36
CA ARG A 125 6.03 -10.88 13.32
C ARG A 125 6.84 -10.75 12.02
N PRO A 126 6.64 -9.68 11.25
CA PRO A 126 7.46 -9.42 10.08
C PRO A 126 8.94 -9.26 10.47
N PRO A 127 9.86 -9.75 9.64
CA PRO A 127 11.29 -9.65 9.88
C PRO A 127 11.78 -8.20 9.90
N ASP A 128 12.94 -7.98 10.51
CA ASP A 128 13.58 -6.68 10.51
C ASP A 128 14.00 -6.27 9.10
N SER A 129 13.89 -4.97 8.80
CA SER A 129 14.27 -4.45 7.49
C SER A 129 15.74 -4.75 7.18
N GLY A 130 16.00 -5.22 5.95
CA GLY A 130 17.33 -5.61 5.48
C GLY A 130 17.83 -6.97 5.99
N SER A 131 17.06 -7.66 6.86
CA SER A 131 17.45 -8.99 7.35
C SER A 131 17.40 -10.05 6.27
N ASP A 132 18.11 -11.15 6.46
CA ASP A 132 18.07 -12.30 5.53
C ASP A 132 16.68 -12.95 5.47
N GLU A 133 15.93 -12.84 6.55
CA GLU A 133 14.54 -13.29 6.60
C GLU A 133 13.65 -12.40 5.73
N GLU A 134 13.80 -11.09 5.77
CA GLU A 134 13.06 -10.19 4.87
C GLU A 134 13.44 -10.42 3.42
N LYS A 135 14.75 -10.58 3.11
CA LYS A 135 15.22 -10.93 1.76
C LYS A 135 14.59 -12.24 1.25
N ARG A 136 14.40 -13.22 2.15
CA ARG A 136 13.70 -14.46 1.80
C ARG A 136 12.22 -14.17 1.49
N TRP A 137 11.51 -13.39 2.31
CA TRP A 137 10.12 -13.02 2.07
C TRP A 137 9.94 -12.21 0.78
N ILE A 138 10.92 -11.36 0.43
CA ILE A 138 10.95 -10.66 -0.85
C ILE A 138 11.02 -11.67 -2.01
N ARG A 139 11.98 -12.59 -1.98
CA ARG A 139 12.14 -13.59 -3.04
C ARG A 139 10.95 -14.52 -3.19
N GLU A 140 10.36 -14.94 -2.08
CA GLU A 140 9.22 -15.86 -2.06
C GLU A 140 7.88 -15.16 -2.24
N ASN A 141 7.86 -13.84 -2.13
CA ASN A 141 6.67 -12.97 -2.13
C ASN A 141 5.56 -13.50 -1.21
N ARG A 142 5.93 -13.96 -0.02
CA ARG A 142 5.02 -14.50 1.01
C ARG A 142 5.70 -14.55 2.37
N PRO A 143 4.92 -14.55 3.48
CA PRO A 143 5.48 -14.85 4.79
C PRO A 143 5.91 -16.33 4.84
N SER A 144 7.12 -16.59 5.34
CA SER A 144 7.65 -17.93 5.46
C SER A 144 8.53 -18.09 6.70
N LYS A 145 8.50 -19.28 7.31
CA LYS A 145 9.42 -19.64 8.39
C LYS A 145 10.76 -20.11 7.81
N PRO A 146 11.89 -19.92 8.52
CA PRO A 146 13.14 -20.54 8.12
C PRO A 146 12.95 -22.05 7.99
N ALA A 147 13.63 -22.66 7.01
CA ALA A 147 13.70 -24.10 6.96
C ALA A 147 14.24 -24.64 8.29
N PRO A 148 13.72 -25.74 8.84
CA PRO A 148 14.29 -26.34 10.03
C PRO A 148 15.78 -26.59 9.76
N SER A 149 16.66 -26.04 10.62
CA SER A 149 18.08 -26.33 10.55
C SER A 149 18.21 -27.84 10.58
N SER A 150 18.87 -28.43 9.59
CA SER A 150 19.29 -29.82 9.67
C SER A 150 20.20 -29.91 10.89
N ALA A 151 19.63 -30.31 12.02
CA ALA A 151 20.41 -30.61 13.20
C ALA A 151 21.46 -31.65 12.77
N SER A 152 22.73 -31.27 12.80
CA SER A 152 23.82 -32.21 12.59
C SER A 152 23.66 -33.33 13.60
N LYS A 153 23.25 -34.50 13.14
CA LYS A 153 23.40 -35.73 13.91
C LYS A 153 24.88 -35.96 14.07
N ASN A 154 25.42 -35.58 15.23
CA ASN A 154 26.65 -36.18 15.75
C ASN A 154 26.26 -37.40 16.58
#